data_22dbc768c2a0c481e4479c14c6f5e72b
#
_entry.id   22dbc768c2a0c481e4479c14c6f5e72b
#
_cell.length_a   1.000
_cell.length_b   1.000
_cell.length_c   1.000
_cell.angle_alpha   90.00
_cell.angle_beta   90.00
_cell.angle_gamma   90.00
#
_symmetry.space_group_name_H-M   'P 1'
#
loop_
_entity.id
_entity.type
_entity.pdbx_description
1 polymer ?
#
loop_
_entity_poly.entity_id
_entity_poly.type
_entity_poly.pdbx_seq_one_letter_code
_entity_poly.pdbx_strand_id
1 'polypeptide(L)'
;MKKPTSLSIIRPLLAQSSFTAEEVKQFEVSAAHLGYYIKKGLIKRLGRGIYQSADYQGSSENFRWEDLIEAVNSVPNGVICLISALAIHDITEEIPREHWIAIPHTTSICRGAKVRIVRFRNMELGKTELDLGGVRIPIFNRERTIIDSFRLLSRETAIKALKMALFQKGIMRLDLKKLQSYAKKLRFNIAPYLITATT
;
A
#
# COMPACT_ATOMS: atom_id res chain seq x y z
N MET A 1 -31.95 29.69 5.17
CA MET A 1 -30.67 28.94 4.99
C MET A 1 -31.00 27.58 4.36
N LYS A 2 -30.47 27.28 3.17
CA LYS A 2 -30.63 25.93 2.57
C LYS A 2 -29.82 24.91 3.40
N LYS A 3 -30.45 23.80 3.81
CA LYS A 3 -29.74 22.69 4.47
C LYS A 3 -28.59 22.20 3.58
N PRO A 4 -27.38 21.98 4.13
CA PRO A 4 -26.27 21.46 3.34
C PRO A 4 -26.67 20.12 2.73
N THR A 5 -26.42 19.96 1.44
CA THR A 5 -26.66 18.67 0.77
C THR A 5 -25.64 17.66 1.26
N SER A 6 -26.04 16.38 1.38
CA SER A 6 -25.10 15.30 1.81
C SER A 6 -23.82 15.27 0.98
N LEU A 7 -23.86 15.70 -0.29
CA LEU A 7 -22.69 15.83 -1.14
C LEU A 7 -21.73 16.94 -0.67
N SER A 8 -22.27 18.07 -0.19
CA SER A 8 -21.42 19.16 0.35
C SER A 8 -20.74 18.78 1.67
N ILE A 9 -21.33 17.88 2.44
CA ILE A 9 -20.78 17.39 3.70
C ILE A 9 -19.55 16.51 3.44
N ILE A 10 -19.60 15.63 2.40
CA ILE A 10 -18.48 14.76 2.03
C ILE A 10 -17.48 15.40 1.05
N ARG A 11 -17.56 16.72 0.83
CA ARG A 11 -16.65 17.46 -0.07
C ARG A 11 -15.16 17.19 0.19
N PRO A 12 -14.67 17.06 1.46
CA PRO A 12 -13.28 16.69 1.71
C PRO A 12 -12.89 15.31 1.14
N LEU A 13 -13.82 14.34 1.14
CA LEU A 13 -13.60 13.03 0.56
C LEU A 13 -13.61 13.06 -0.97
N LEU A 14 -14.42 13.95 -1.58
CA LEU A 14 -14.49 14.08 -3.04
C LEU A 14 -13.21 14.65 -3.66
N ALA A 15 -12.37 15.31 -2.87
CA ALA A 15 -11.07 15.82 -3.28
C ALA A 15 -9.96 14.74 -3.27
N GLN A 16 -10.23 13.59 -2.66
CA GLN A 16 -9.28 12.48 -2.58
C GLN A 16 -9.34 11.62 -3.85
N SER A 17 -8.24 10.90 -4.12
CA SER A 17 -8.15 9.94 -5.24
C SER A 17 -9.18 8.81 -5.11
N SER A 18 -9.51 8.41 -3.89
CA SER A 18 -10.58 7.46 -3.58
C SER A 18 -10.99 7.59 -2.11
N PHE A 19 -12.18 7.12 -1.76
CA PHE A 19 -12.70 7.07 -0.40
C PHE A 19 -13.59 5.83 -0.19
N THR A 20 -13.73 5.41 1.06
CA THR A 20 -14.47 4.21 1.43
C THR A 20 -15.89 4.54 1.93
N ALA A 21 -16.77 3.52 1.92
CA ALA A 21 -18.10 3.65 2.52
C ALA A 21 -18.04 3.92 4.04
N GLU A 22 -16.97 3.47 4.70
CA GLU A 22 -16.76 3.69 6.15
C GLU A 22 -16.41 5.14 6.44
N GLU A 23 -15.54 5.76 5.64
CA GLU A 23 -15.23 7.19 5.74
C GLU A 23 -16.48 8.05 5.51
N VAL A 24 -17.30 7.68 4.53
CA VAL A 24 -18.57 8.40 4.28
C VAL A 24 -19.54 8.32 5.47
N LYS A 25 -19.58 7.18 6.18
CA LYS A 25 -20.40 7.02 7.39
C LYS A 25 -19.98 7.98 8.52
N GLN A 26 -18.68 8.33 8.61
CA GLN A 26 -18.20 9.29 9.60
C GLN A 26 -18.79 10.70 9.40
N PHE A 27 -19.24 11.00 8.18
CA PHE A 27 -19.95 12.22 7.84
C PHE A 27 -21.47 12.09 7.91
N GLU A 28 -21.99 11.04 8.56
CA GLU A 28 -23.44 10.77 8.70
C GLU A 28 -24.20 10.61 7.37
N VAL A 29 -23.47 10.28 6.29
CA VAL A 29 -24.08 10.05 4.97
C VAL A 29 -24.32 8.55 4.77
N SER A 30 -25.57 8.18 4.48
CA SER A 30 -25.97 6.78 4.33
C SER A 30 -25.51 6.17 2.99
N ALA A 31 -25.38 4.84 2.96
CA ALA A 31 -25.09 4.10 1.73
C ALA A 31 -26.12 4.32 0.61
N ALA A 32 -27.38 4.65 0.97
CA ALA A 32 -28.41 4.99 0.00
C ALA A 32 -28.09 6.28 -0.77
N HIS A 33 -27.50 7.28 -0.09
CA HIS A 33 -27.04 8.50 -0.74
C HIS A 33 -25.88 8.24 -1.71
N LEU A 34 -24.95 7.34 -1.36
CA LEU A 34 -23.89 6.93 -2.30
C LEU A 34 -24.49 6.28 -3.55
N GLY A 35 -25.47 5.37 -3.40
CA GLY A 35 -26.17 4.76 -4.53
C GLY A 35 -26.85 5.80 -5.43
N TYR A 36 -27.46 6.82 -4.83
CA TYR A 36 -28.07 7.92 -5.56
C TYR A 36 -27.03 8.73 -6.36
N TYR A 37 -25.88 9.09 -5.73
CA TYR A 37 -24.82 9.86 -6.39
C TYR A 37 -24.13 9.07 -7.51
N ILE A 38 -24.01 7.75 -7.37
CA ILE A 38 -23.52 6.87 -8.47
C ILE A 38 -24.50 6.92 -9.65
N LYS A 39 -25.80 6.78 -9.40
CA LYS A 39 -26.83 6.88 -10.46
C LYS A 39 -26.86 8.23 -11.15
N LYS A 40 -26.51 9.30 -10.43
CA LYS A 40 -26.39 10.67 -10.97
C LYS A 40 -25.05 10.92 -11.68
N GLY A 41 -24.13 9.98 -11.69
CA GLY A 41 -22.81 10.14 -12.30
C GLY A 41 -21.88 11.10 -11.57
N LEU A 42 -22.17 11.45 -10.31
CA LEU A 42 -21.34 12.35 -9.49
C LEU A 42 -20.23 11.59 -8.75
N ILE A 43 -20.41 10.31 -8.53
CA ILE A 43 -19.46 9.40 -7.89
C ILE A 43 -19.33 8.15 -8.75
N LYS A 44 -18.10 7.69 -8.95
CA LYS A 44 -17.79 6.41 -9.58
C LYS A 44 -17.50 5.37 -8.49
N ARG A 45 -17.89 4.13 -8.72
CA ARG A 45 -17.52 3.00 -7.87
C ARG A 45 -16.30 2.31 -8.49
N LEU A 46 -15.14 2.40 -7.85
CA LEU A 46 -13.90 1.76 -8.29
C LEU A 46 -13.85 0.27 -7.91
N GLY A 47 -14.44 -0.07 -6.76
CA GLY A 47 -14.45 -1.44 -6.26
C GLY A 47 -15.50 -1.66 -5.18
N ARG A 48 -15.46 -2.81 -4.49
CA ARG A 48 -16.38 -3.10 -3.39
C ARG A 48 -16.11 -2.18 -2.20
N GLY A 49 -17.01 -1.22 -1.98
CA GLY A 49 -16.92 -0.26 -0.86
C GLY A 49 -15.97 0.92 -1.13
N ILE A 50 -15.46 1.09 -2.36
CA ILE A 50 -14.52 2.14 -2.74
C ILE A 50 -15.12 3.00 -3.82
N TYR A 51 -14.99 4.29 -3.66
CA TYR A 51 -15.62 5.31 -4.47
C TYR A 51 -14.64 6.43 -4.83
N GLN A 52 -14.95 7.16 -5.89
CA GLN A 52 -14.20 8.32 -6.37
C GLN A 52 -15.18 9.37 -6.87
N SER A 53 -14.87 10.65 -6.72
CA SER A 53 -15.62 11.70 -7.40
C SER A 53 -15.53 11.55 -8.92
N ALA A 54 -16.64 11.75 -9.62
CA ALA A 54 -16.62 11.72 -11.10
C ALA A 54 -15.79 12.87 -11.68
N ASP A 55 -15.74 14.00 -10.97
CA ASP A 55 -14.99 15.20 -11.34
C ASP A 55 -13.55 15.21 -10.78
N TYR A 56 -13.12 14.09 -10.15
CA TYR A 56 -11.75 14.00 -9.66
C TYR A 56 -10.77 14.10 -10.83
N GLN A 57 -10.04 15.19 -10.85
CA GLN A 57 -8.90 15.37 -11.74
C GLN A 57 -7.67 15.12 -10.88
N GLY A 58 -7.04 13.96 -11.07
CA GLY A 58 -5.84 13.59 -10.35
C GLY A 58 -4.83 14.74 -10.30
N SER A 59 -4.24 15.01 -9.14
CA SER A 59 -3.10 15.90 -9.10
C SER A 59 -1.97 15.26 -9.91
N SER A 60 -1.20 16.05 -10.64
CA SER A 60 -0.06 15.53 -11.43
C SER A 60 0.94 14.70 -10.59
N GLU A 61 1.02 14.96 -9.29
CA GLU A 61 1.83 14.21 -8.34
C GLU A 61 1.22 12.85 -7.95
N ASN A 62 -0.11 12.73 -7.94
CA ASN A 62 -0.80 11.48 -7.55
C ASN A 62 -1.00 10.52 -8.71
N PHE A 63 -0.96 10.98 -9.98
CA PHE A 63 -1.19 10.15 -11.16
C PHE A 63 -0.29 8.89 -11.18
N ARG A 64 0.96 9.03 -10.72
CA ARG A 64 1.90 7.90 -10.63
C ARG A 64 1.45 6.78 -9.67
N TRP A 65 0.64 7.11 -8.67
CA TRP A 65 0.28 6.21 -7.58
C TRP A 65 -1.21 5.84 -7.54
N GLU A 66 -2.03 6.37 -8.44
CA GLU A 66 -3.48 6.13 -8.45
C GLU A 66 -3.82 4.65 -8.55
N ASP A 67 -3.20 3.92 -9.47
CA ASP A 67 -3.40 2.47 -9.64
C ASP A 67 -3.02 1.70 -8.35
N LEU A 68 -1.96 2.13 -7.66
CA LEU A 68 -1.51 1.51 -6.42
C LEU A 68 -2.46 1.79 -5.26
N ILE A 69 -2.92 3.04 -5.12
CA ILE A 69 -3.88 3.45 -4.09
C ILE A 69 -5.19 2.68 -4.30
N GLU A 70 -5.68 2.60 -5.53
CA GLU A 70 -6.88 1.82 -5.86
C GLU A 70 -6.69 0.34 -5.52
N ALA A 71 -5.54 -0.23 -5.90
CA ALA A 71 -5.21 -1.62 -5.62
C ALA A 71 -5.22 -1.91 -4.11
N VAL A 72 -4.56 -1.08 -3.28
CA VAL A 72 -4.53 -1.25 -1.82
C VAL A 72 -5.92 -1.10 -1.22
N ASN A 73 -6.66 -0.08 -1.63
CA ASN A 73 -8.02 0.15 -1.13
C ASN A 73 -8.99 -0.98 -1.51
N SER A 74 -8.74 -1.68 -2.63
CA SER A 74 -9.54 -2.84 -3.04
C SER A 74 -9.36 -4.07 -2.14
N VAL A 75 -8.31 -4.08 -1.31
CA VAL A 75 -7.91 -5.21 -0.47
C VAL A 75 -8.06 -4.86 1.01
N PRO A 76 -9.13 -5.28 1.71
CA PRO A 76 -9.32 -5.01 3.13
C PRO A 76 -8.12 -5.48 3.97
N ASN A 77 -7.60 -4.60 4.82
CA ASN A 77 -6.41 -4.83 5.64
C ASN A 77 -5.15 -5.20 4.83
N GLY A 78 -5.12 -4.85 3.54
CA GLY A 78 -3.98 -5.05 2.67
C GLY A 78 -2.79 -4.17 3.09
N VAL A 79 -1.57 -4.70 2.96
CA VAL A 79 -0.32 -3.98 3.21
C VAL A 79 0.58 -4.15 2.00
N ILE A 80 1.11 -3.07 1.45
CA ILE A 80 2.06 -3.15 0.32
C ILE A 80 3.30 -3.92 0.75
N CYS A 81 3.72 -4.89 -0.08
CA CYS A 81 4.81 -5.81 0.23
C CYS A 81 5.69 -6.13 -0.98
N LEU A 82 6.79 -6.81 -0.73
CA LEU A 82 7.69 -7.41 -1.72
C LEU A 82 8.05 -6.44 -2.87
N ILE A 83 7.88 -6.83 -4.14
CA ILE A 83 8.32 -6.03 -5.30
C ILE A 83 7.74 -4.61 -5.28
N SER A 84 6.44 -4.47 -4.94
CA SER A 84 5.83 -3.13 -4.85
C SER A 84 6.43 -2.29 -3.73
N ALA A 85 6.70 -2.89 -2.57
CA ALA A 85 7.37 -2.18 -1.48
C ALA A 85 8.84 -1.88 -1.79
N LEU A 86 9.57 -2.80 -2.46
CA LEU A 86 10.93 -2.55 -2.93
C LEU A 86 10.99 -1.36 -3.88
N ALA A 87 10.05 -1.27 -4.84
CA ALA A 87 9.99 -0.16 -5.79
C ALA A 87 9.68 1.19 -5.11
N ILE A 88 8.75 1.20 -4.15
CA ILE A 88 8.40 2.40 -3.39
C ILE A 88 9.57 2.87 -2.51
N HIS A 89 10.31 1.92 -1.92
CA HIS A 89 11.49 2.23 -1.11
C HIS A 89 12.73 2.55 -1.93
N ASP A 90 12.64 2.52 -3.26
CA ASP A 90 13.74 2.77 -4.19
C ASP A 90 14.94 1.84 -3.96
N ILE A 91 14.66 0.55 -3.73
CA ILE A 91 15.64 -0.51 -3.49
C ILE A 91 15.49 -1.67 -4.48
N THR A 92 14.98 -1.42 -5.67
CA THR A 92 14.94 -2.34 -6.81
C THR A 92 14.89 -1.57 -8.12
N GLU A 93 15.43 -2.15 -9.16
CA GLU A 93 15.28 -1.68 -10.54
C GLU A 93 14.08 -2.35 -11.24
N GLU A 94 13.45 -3.32 -10.57
CA GLU A 94 12.31 -4.01 -11.14
C GLU A 94 11.06 -3.12 -11.13
N ILE A 95 10.40 -3.03 -12.28
CA ILE A 95 9.11 -2.35 -12.42
C ILE A 95 8.01 -3.37 -12.16
N PRO A 96 7.23 -3.24 -11.08
CA PRO A 96 6.18 -4.21 -10.79
C PRO A 96 5.07 -4.14 -11.85
N ARG A 97 4.75 -5.29 -12.45
CA ARG A 97 3.61 -5.42 -13.39
C ARG A 97 2.26 -5.56 -12.69
N GLU A 98 2.30 -5.95 -11.42
CA GLU A 98 1.16 -6.15 -10.53
C GLU A 98 1.47 -5.51 -9.19
N HIS A 99 0.45 -5.05 -8.47
CA HIS A 99 0.60 -4.53 -7.12
C HIS A 99 0.63 -5.68 -6.11
N TRP A 100 1.76 -5.85 -5.43
CA TRP A 100 1.95 -6.91 -4.44
C TRP A 100 1.42 -6.46 -3.08
N ILE A 101 0.35 -7.11 -2.63
CA ILE A 101 -0.36 -6.76 -1.40
C ILE A 101 -0.41 -7.97 -0.48
N ALA A 102 0.11 -7.80 0.73
CA ALA A 102 0.02 -8.78 1.80
C ALA A 102 -1.33 -8.70 2.50
N ILE A 103 -1.87 -9.88 2.84
CA ILE A 103 -3.05 -10.03 3.69
C ILE A 103 -2.77 -11.06 4.79
N PRO A 104 -3.55 -11.06 5.89
CA PRO A 104 -3.48 -12.13 6.88
C PRO A 104 -3.73 -13.50 6.23
N HIS A 105 -3.02 -14.54 6.67
CA HIS A 105 -3.12 -15.87 6.09
C HIS A 105 -4.51 -16.50 6.22
N THR A 106 -5.31 -16.03 7.18
CA THR A 106 -6.69 -16.48 7.44
C THR A 106 -7.73 -15.78 6.56
N THR A 107 -7.33 -14.77 5.78
CA THR A 107 -8.26 -13.96 4.99
C THR A 107 -8.48 -14.56 3.62
N SER A 108 -9.74 -14.71 3.22
CA SER A 108 -10.14 -15.04 1.84
C SER A 108 -10.56 -13.76 1.13
N ILE A 109 -10.06 -13.54 -0.08
CA ILE A 109 -10.35 -12.36 -0.88
C ILE A 109 -10.42 -12.76 -2.37
N CYS A 110 -11.34 -12.13 -3.10
CA CYS A 110 -11.34 -12.19 -4.55
C CYS A 110 -10.26 -11.25 -5.10
N ARG A 111 -9.46 -11.72 -6.04
CA ARG A 111 -8.41 -10.93 -6.66
C ARG A 111 -9.01 -9.84 -7.54
N GLY A 112 -8.55 -8.62 -7.36
CA GLY A 112 -8.73 -7.54 -8.33
C GLY A 112 -7.80 -7.71 -9.53
N ALA A 113 -8.08 -6.99 -10.62
CA ALA A 113 -7.17 -6.88 -11.75
C ALA A 113 -5.85 -6.21 -11.29
N LYS A 114 -4.70 -6.70 -11.80
CA LYS A 114 -3.36 -6.17 -11.48
C LYS A 114 -2.94 -6.26 -10.00
N VAL A 115 -3.59 -7.10 -9.18
CA VAL A 115 -3.24 -7.29 -7.77
C VAL A 115 -2.72 -8.70 -7.53
N ARG A 116 -1.53 -8.80 -6.96
CA ARG A 116 -0.93 -10.05 -6.49
C ARG A 116 -1.03 -10.17 -4.99
N ILE A 117 -1.85 -11.09 -4.52
CA ILE A 117 -2.08 -11.32 -3.09
C ILE A 117 -1.03 -12.25 -2.54
N VAL A 118 -0.41 -11.85 -1.43
CA VAL A 118 0.55 -12.66 -0.65
C VAL A 118 0.03 -12.84 0.77
N ARG A 119 0.08 -14.05 1.31
CA ARG A 119 -0.43 -14.35 2.64
C ARG A 119 0.68 -14.35 3.67
N PHE A 120 0.56 -13.49 4.67
CA PHE A 120 1.52 -13.39 5.78
C PHE A 120 0.89 -13.81 7.10
N ARG A 121 1.69 -14.45 7.97
CA ARG A 121 1.27 -14.79 9.33
C ARG A 121 1.40 -13.60 10.29
N ASN A 122 2.45 -12.82 10.13
CA ASN A 122 2.72 -11.65 10.95
C ASN A 122 2.57 -10.39 10.10
N MET A 123 1.46 -9.69 10.27
CA MET A 123 1.13 -8.47 9.53
C MET A 123 1.60 -7.20 10.25
N GLU A 124 1.86 -7.27 11.56
CA GLU A 124 2.17 -6.06 12.34
C GLU A 124 3.67 -5.74 12.37
N LEU A 125 4.53 -6.75 12.27
CA LEU A 125 5.97 -6.54 12.30
C LEU A 125 6.43 -5.72 11.09
N GLY A 126 6.90 -4.51 11.33
CA GLY A 126 7.41 -3.62 10.28
C GLY A 126 6.35 -2.94 9.43
N LYS A 127 5.08 -3.04 9.78
CA LYS A 127 4.00 -2.29 9.16
C LYS A 127 4.15 -0.81 9.51
N THR A 128 4.00 0.05 8.53
CA THR A 128 4.03 1.51 8.63
C THR A 128 3.06 2.12 7.64
N GLU A 129 2.89 3.42 7.68
CA GLU A 129 2.08 4.16 6.73
C GLU A 129 2.97 4.99 5.81
N LEU A 130 2.58 5.09 4.57
CA LEU A 130 3.18 5.94 3.55
C LEU A 130 2.13 6.97 3.10
N ASP A 131 2.51 8.23 3.09
CA ASP A 131 1.68 9.29 2.53
C ASP A 131 1.99 9.42 1.02
N LEU A 132 0.98 9.22 0.20
CA LEU A 132 1.03 9.41 -1.25
C LEU A 132 0.03 10.51 -1.63
N GLY A 133 0.49 11.77 -1.57
CA GLY A 133 -0.33 12.93 -1.93
C GLY A 133 -1.57 13.12 -1.06
N GLY A 134 -1.43 12.93 0.26
CA GLY A 134 -2.51 13.07 1.24
C GLY A 134 -3.31 11.79 1.50
N VAL A 135 -3.00 10.70 0.81
CA VAL A 135 -3.61 9.38 1.06
C VAL A 135 -2.61 8.51 1.82
N ARG A 136 -2.96 8.11 3.04
CA ARG A 136 -2.14 7.19 3.84
C ARG A 136 -2.44 5.77 3.48
N ILE A 137 -1.43 5.03 3.05
CA ILE A 137 -1.54 3.63 2.71
C ILE A 137 -0.57 2.77 3.52
N PRO A 138 -0.99 1.57 3.97
CA PRO A 138 -0.15 0.68 4.74
C PRO A 138 0.90 0.01 3.85
N ILE A 139 2.15 0.02 4.32
CA ILE A 139 3.31 -0.58 3.66
C ILE A 139 4.21 -1.25 4.70
N PHE A 140 4.94 -2.29 4.33
CA PHE A 140 6.05 -2.77 5.14
C PHE A 140 7.27 -1.87 4.97
N ASN A 141 7.95 -1.56 6.08
CA ASN A 141 9.18 -0.77 6.05
C ASN A 141 10.32 -1.55 5.36
N ARG A 142 11.41 -0.86 5.06
CA ARG A 142 12.56 -1.39 4.32
C ARG A 142 13.13 -2.65 4.92
N GLU A 143 13.38 -2.65 6.21
CA GLU A 143 13.99 -3.78 6.92
C GLU A 143 13.12 -5.02 6.80
N ARG A 144 11.80 -4.87 6.98
CA ARG A 144 10.86 -5.97 6.82
C ARG A 144 10.80 -6.43 5.37
N THR A 145 10.73 -5.51 4.43
CA THR A 145 10.64 -5.81 2.99
C THR A 145 11.86 -6.58 2.50
N ILE A 146 13.06 -6.22 2.95
CA ILE A 146 14.30 -6.94 2.62
C ILE A 146 14.24 -8.39 3.14
N ILE A 147 13.88 -8.60 4.42
CA ILE A 147 13.80 -9.95 4.97
C ILE A 147 12.77 -10.80 4.20
N ASP A 148 11.60 -10.24 3.90
CA ASP A 148 10.57 -10.97 3.16
C ASP A 148 11.00 -11.25 1.71
N SER A 149 11.81 -10.40 1.09
CA SER A 149 12.38 -10.65 -0.23
C SER A 149 13.26 -11.90 -0.25
N PHE A 150 14.12 -12.09 0.76
CA PHE A 150 14.90 -13.32 0.89
C PHE A 150 14.06 -14.58 1.13
N ARG A 151 12.89 -14.43 1.72
CA ARG A 151 12.00 -15.54 2.05
C ARG A 151 11.07 -15.94 0.90
N LEU A 152 10.70 -15.00 0.04
CA LEU A 152 9.56 -15.14 -0.88
C LEU A 152 9.86 -14.78 -2.33
N LEU A 153 10.99 -14.13 -2.61
CA LEU A 153 11.43 -13.79 -3.96
C LEU A 153 12.67 -14.61 -4.36
N SER A 154 13.19 -14.36 -5.55
CA SER A 154 14.47 -14.93 -5.96
C SER A 154 15.61 -14.41 -5.08
N ARG A 155 16.61 -15.25 -4.84
CA ARG A 155 17.79 -14.84 -4.06
C ARG A 155 18.54 -13.69 -4.73
N GLU A 156 18.55 -13.65 -6.05
CA GLU A 156 19.16 -12.57 -6.82
C GLU A 156 18.48 -11.23 -6.56
N THR A 157 17.14 -11.16 -6.69
CA THR A 157 16.35 -9.97 -6.38
C THR A 157 16.59 -9.49 -4.94
N ALA A 158 16.59 -10.42 -3.98
CA ALA A 158 16.79 -10.08 -2.57
C ALA A 158 18.21 -9.54 -2.28
N ILE A 159 19.25 -10.11 -2.90
CA ILE A 159 20.63 -9.63 -2.76
C ILE A 159 20.79 -8.24 -3.40
N LYS A 160 20.24 -8.01 -4.60
CA LYS A 160 20.25 -6.70 -5.24
C LYS A 160 19.56 -5.65 -4.36
N ALA A 161 18.38 -5.96 -3.82
CA ALA A 161 17.65 -5.07 -2.93
C ALA A 161 18.45 -4.74 -1.65
N LEU A 162 19.09 -5.73 -1.04
CA LEU A 162 19.95 -5.51 0.14
C LEU A 162 21.13 -4.60 -0.20
N LYS A 163 21.83 -4.84 -1.31
CA LYS A 163 22.94 -4.00 -1.75
C LYS A 163 22.49 -2.56 -1.97
N MET A 164 21.41 -2.34 -2.73
CA MET A 164 20.86 -0.99 -2.96
C MET A 164 20.52 -0.29 -1.64
N ALA A 165 19.86 -0.98 -0.70
CA ALA A 165 19.49 -0.42 0.59
C ALA A 165 20.69 -0.07 1.47
N LEU A 166 21.79 -0.81 1.39
CA LEU A 166 23.04 -0.51 2.13
C LEU A 166 23.73 0.75 1.61
N PHE A 167 23.60 1.06 0.31
CA PHE A 167 24.18 2.28 -0.28
C PHE A 167 23.34 3.54 -0.04
N GLN A 168 22.07 3.41 0.37
CA GLN A 168 21.25 4.58 0.69
C GLN A 168 21.75 5.31 1.92
N LYS A 169 21.64 6.66 1.91
CA LYS A 169 22.12 7.56 2.95
C LYS A 169 20.98 8.36 3.59
N GLY A 170 21.29 9.06 4.69
CA GLY A 170 20.34 9.94 5.37
C GLY A 170 19.14 9.19 5.95
N ILE A 171 17.95 9.74 5.79
CA ILE A 171 16.68 9.15 6.28
C ILE A 171 16.33 7.83 5.60
N MET A 172 16.94 7.58 4.43
CA MET A 172 16.76 6.36 3.64
C MET A 172 17.70 5.23 4.08
N ARG A 173 18.62 5.50 5.01
CA ARG A 173 19.62 4.52 5.48
C ARG A 173 18.93 3.33 6.16
N LEU A 174 19.40 2.12 5.81
CA LEU A 174 18.95 0.87 6.41
C LEU A 174 19.37 0.77 7.88
N ASP A 175 18.44 0.50 8.78
CA ASP A 175 18.73 0.19 10.18
C ASP A 175 19.12 -1.28 10.34
N LEU A 176 20.41 -1.55 10.43
CA LEU A 176 20.95 -2.92 10.54
C LEU A 176 20.53 -3.63 11.83
N LYS A 177 20.39 -2.90 12.96
CA LYS A 177 19.92 -3.50 14.23
C LYS A 177 18.48 -3.95 14.10
N LYS A 178 17.65 -3.12 13.50
CA LYS A 178 16.24 -3.42 13.21
C LYS A 178 16.09 -4.57 12.21
N LEU A 179 16.90 -4.58 11.14
CA LEU A 179 16.96 -5.65 10.15
C LEU A 179 17.27 -7.00 10.83
N GLN A 180 18.32 -7.06 11.65
CA GLN A 180 18.71 -8.28 12.38
C GLN A 180 17.61 -8.72 13.36
N SER A 181 16.98 -7.79 14.08
CA SER A 181 15.86 -8.07 14.97
C SER A 181 14.68 -8.69 14.21
N TYR A 182 14.33 -8.15 13.05
CA TYR A 182 13.27 -8.69 12.22
C TYR A 182 13.62 -10.06 11.63
N ALA A 183 14.87 -10.24 11.18
CA ALA A 183 15.36 -11.54 10.72
C ALA A 183 15.16 -12.62 11.80
N LYS A 184 15.57 -12.33 13.05
CA LYS A 184 15.37 -13.25 14.20
C LYS A 184 13.89 -13.56 14.44
N LYS A 185 13.02 -12.54 14.46
CA LYS A 185 11.57 -12.73 14.67
C LYS A 185 10.90 -13.52 13.53
N LEU A 186 11.41 -13.39 12.32
CA LEU A 186 10.92 -14.10 11.13
C LEU A 186 11.65 -15.42 10.87
N ARG A 187 12.53 -15.85 11.81
CA ARG A 187 13.33 -17.10 11.72
C ARG A 187 14.13 -17.20 10.43
N PHE A 188 14.77 -16.11 10.03
CA PHE A 188 15.63 -16.02 8.85
C PHE A 188 17.05 -15.60 9.24
N ASN A 189 18.06 -16.32 8.73
CA ASN A 189 19.47 -15.93 8.97
C ASN A 189 19.95 -14.98 7.87
N ILE A 190 20.01 -13.70 8.18
CA ILE A 190 20.48 -12.65 7.26
C ILE A 190 22.01 -12.47 7.28
N ALA A 191 22.72 -12.95 8.31
CA ALA A 191 24.12 -12.68 8.54
C ALA A 191 25.05 -13.03 7.33
N PRO A 192 24.91 -14.19 6.67
CA PRO A 192 25.74 -14.52 5.51
C PRO A 192 25.60 -13.49 4.37
N TYR A 193 24.40 -12.99 4.16
CA TYR A 193 24.11 -12.02 3.08
C TYR A 193 24.61 -10.62 3.39
N LEU A 194 24.62 -10.22 4.66
CA LEU A 194 25.21 -8.96 5.09
C LEU A 194 26.72 -8.95 4.82
N ILE A 195 27.42 -10.04 5.15
CA ILE A 195 28.85 -10.17 4.89
C ILE A 195 29.12 -10.05 3.38
N THR A 196 28.41 -10.81 2.56
CA THR A 196 28.59 -10.82 1.08
C THR A 196 28.20 -9.47 0.44
N ALA A 197 27.28 -8.70 1.04
CA ALA A 197 26.84 -7.45 0.47
C ALA A 197 27.75 -6.26 0.86
N THR A 198 28.59 -6.41 1.90
CA THR A 198 29.53 -5.38 2.40
C THR A 198 30.96 -5.62 1.95
N THR A 199 31.26 -6.76 1.34
CA THR A 199 32.53 -7.08 0.68
C THR A 199 32.48 -6.70 -0.81
#